data_19ae5aab2b7cc118ecca237d9a4f551e
#
_entry.id   19ae5aab2b7cc118ecca237d9a4f551e
#
_cell.length_a   1.000
_cell.length_b   1.000
_cell.length_c   1.000
_cell.angle_alpha   90.00
_cell.angle_beta   90.00
_cell.angle_gamma   90.00
#
_symmetry.space_group_name_H-M   'P 1'
#
loop_
_entity.id
_entity.type
_entity.pdbx_description
1 polymer ?
#
loop_
_entity_poly.entity_id
_entity_poly.type
_entity_poly.pdbx_seq_one_letter_code
_entity_poly.pdbx_strand_id
1 'polypeptide(L)'
;MSASDSPTPDPTQPLPEGEAKATTVRSMFDAIAPRYDLVNRIMTFRLDVRWRRRTVRRLDLPDGSVVLDLACGTGDLCRDLERAGLAPIGMDLSWGMLAAARTSAPLVHGDALRLPVPDGAADGVTCGFALRNLTGLEPFFAEVARALRPGGRIAILEVDSPSNPLLRLGHGLYFGRVVPFIGGLLSDRDAYRYLPRSVAYLPSEKDLLATIASAGFVDVAKERCSGGVAQLLTATRA
;
A
#
# COMPACT_ATOMS: atom_id res chain seq x y z
N MET A 1 -10.42 -34.48 0.62
CA MET A 1 -10.84 -33.14 1.12
C MET A 1 -10.53 -32.16 0.02
N SER A 2 -11.58 -31.65 -0.62
CA SER A 2 -11.53 -30.81 -1.83
C SER A 2 -10.83 -29.51 -1.58
N ALA A 3 -9.89 -29.15 -2.46
CA ALA A 3 -9.28 -27.82 -2.51
C ALA A 3 -10.41 -26.81 -2.73
N SER A 4 -10.53 -25.83 -1.83
CA SER A 4 -11.50 -24.75 -1.93
C SER A 4 -11.18 -23.91 -3.16
N ASP A 5 -12.06 -23.94 -4.15
CA ASP A 5 -12.11 -23.00 -5.26
C ASP A 5 -12.26 -21.57 -4.70
N SER A 6 -11.15 -20.86 -4.55
CA SER A 6 -11.19 -19.42 -4.34
C SER A 6 -11.56 -18.77 -5.67
N PRO A 7 -12.58 -17.91 -5.73
CA PRO A 7 -12.99 -17.30 -6.98
C PRO A 7 -11.91 -16.33 -7.47
N THR A 8 -11.20 -16.74 -8.50
CA THR A 8 -10.28 -15.87 -9.24
C THR A 8 -11.09 -14.81 -10.00
N PRO A 9 -10.72 -13.51 -9.92
CA PRO A 9 -11.49 -12.46 -10.59
C PRO A 9 -11.47 -12.64 -12.11
N ASP A 10 -12.64 -12.84 -12.71
CA ASP A 10 -12.80 -12.85 -14.15
C ASP A 10 -12.41 -11.46 -14.71
N PRO A 11 -11.48 -11.38 -15.68
CA PRO A 11 -11.02 -10.11 -16.25
C PRO A 11 -12.10 -9.30 -16.97
N THR A 12 -13.25 -9.92 -17.28
CA THR A 12 -14.39 -9.26 -17.96
C THR A 12 -15.43 -8.74 -16.99
N GLN A 13 -15.38 -9.13 -15.71
CA GLN A 13 -16.32 -8.67 -14.70
C GLN A 13 -15.96 -7.29 -14.17
N PRO A 14 -16.95 -6.48 -13.71
CA PRO A 14 -16.68 -5.24 -12.99
C PRO A 14 -15.82 -5.51 -11.76
N LEU A 15 -15.00 -4.52 -11.39
CA LEU A 15 -14.15 -4.62 -10.20
C LEU A 15 -15.04 -4.77 -8.94
N PRO A 16 -14.70 -5.70 -8.02
CA PRO A 16 -15.50 -5.92 -6.82
C PRO A 16 -15.47 -4.68 -5.89
N GLU A 17 -16.54 -4.49 -5.13
CA GLU A 17 -16.69 -3.40 -4.16
C GLU A 17 -17.00 -3.94 -2.75
N GLY A 18 -16.87 -3.09 -1.74
CA GLY A 18 -17.19 -3.39 -0.35
C GLY A 18 -16.51 -4.66 0.18
N GLU A 19 -17.24 -5.51 0.87
CA GLU A 19 -16.75 -6.74 1.50
C GLU A 19 -16.22 -7.77 0.48
N ALA A 20 -16.84 -7.83 -0.71
CA ALA A 20 -16.37 -8.69 -1.80
C ALA A 20 -14.98 -8.27 -2.27
N LYS A 21 -14.69 -6.96 -2.32
CA LYS A 21 -13.36 -6.43 -2.61
C LYS A 21 -12.34 -6.85 -1.53
N ALA A 22 -12.67 -6.66 -0.25
CA ALA A 22 -11.78 -7.04 0.85
C ALA A 22 -11.43 -8.54 0.81
N THR A 23 -12.42 -9.39 0.60
CA THR A 23 -12.24 -10.85 0.52
C THR A 23 -11.37 -11.24 -0.69
N THR A 24 -11.66 -10.69 -1.86
CA THR A 24 -10.89 -10.94 -3.09
C THR A 24 -9.44 -10.51 -2.94
N VAL A 25 -9.21 -9.29 -2.44
CA VAL A 25 -7.87 -8.73 -2.22
C VAL A 25 -7.09 -9.59 -1.23
N ARG A 26 -7.69 -9.95 -0.08
CA ARG A 26 -7.04 -10.80 0.92
C ARG A 26 -6.64 -12.15 0.34
N SER A 27 -7.56 -12.87 -0.29
CA SER A 27 -7.28 -14.18 -0.88
C SER A 27 -6.19 -14.13 -1.94
N MET A 28 -6.18 -13.07 -2.76
CA MET A 28 -5.15 -12.84 -3.77
C MET A 28 -3.78 -12.65 -3.12
N PHE A 29 -3.66 -11.79 -2.10
CA PHE A 29 -2.40 -11.56 -1.41
C PHE A 29 -1.92 -12.78 -0.63
N ASP A 30 -2.81 -13.55 -0.01
CA ASP A 30 -2.48 -14.84 0.61
C ASP A 30 -1.82 -15.80 -0.39
N ALA A 31 -2.38 -15.89 -1.61
CA ALA A 31 -1.87 -16.79 -2.65
C ALA A 31 -0.48 -16.38 -3.19
N ILE A 32 -0.23 -15.08 -3.38
CA ILE A 32 1.03 -14.59 -3.98
C ILE A 32 2.15 -14.33 -2.96
N ALA A 33 1.86 -14.32 -1.66
CA ALA A 33 2.78 -13.94 -0.59
C ALA A 33 4.18 -14.58 -0.69
N PRO A 34 4.36 -15.89 -0.98
CA PRO A 34 5.68 -16.51 -1.02
C PRO A 34 6.65 -15.94 -2.05
N ARG A 35 6.12 -15.35 -3.13
CA ARG A 35 6.91 -14.81 -4.26
C ARG A 35 6.74 -13.32 -4.46
N TYR A 36 5.94 -12.67 -3.62
CA TYR A 36 5.55 -11.27 -3.76
C TYR A 36 6.74 -10.32 -3.89
N ASP A 37 7.69 -10.38 -2.97
CA ASP A 37 8.88 -9.50 -2.99
C ASP A 37 9.72 -9.66 -4.25
N LEU A 38 9.93 -10.91 -4.68
CA LEU A 38 10.74 -11.20 -5.86
C LEU A 38 10.10 -10.60 -7.11
N VAL A 39 8.80 -10.85 -7.28
CA VAL A 39 8.07 -10.39 -8.46
C VAL A 39 7.98 -8.86 -8.48
N ASN A 40 7.69 -8.22 -7.34
CA ASN A 40 7.68 -6.75 -7.24
C ASN A 40 9.03 -6.13 -7.58
N ARG A 41 10.14 -6.67 -7.08
CA ARG A 41 11.49 -6.17 -7.39
C ARG A 41 11.84 -6.29 -8.88
N ILE A 42 11.41 -7.38 -9.52
CA ILE A 42 11.60 -7.56 -10.98
C ILE A 42 10.74 -6.55 -11.73
N MET A 43 9.44 -6.46 -11.41
CA MET A 43 8.50 -5.56 -12.10
C MET A 43 8.81 -4.08 -11.91
N THR A 44 9.38 -3.69 -10.79
CA THR A 44 9.72 -2.28 -10.53
C THR A 44 11.16 -1.94 -10.91
N PHE A 45 11.94 -2.90 -11.40
CA PHE A 45 13.39 -2.73 -11.59
C PHE A 45 14.09 -2.23 -10.32
N ARG A 46 13.61 -2.66 -9.14
CA ARG A 46 14.05 -2.23 -7.81
C ARG A 46 13.83 -0.74 -7.50
N LEU A 47 13.03 -0.03 -8.28
CA LEU A 47 12.64 1.36 -7.97
C LEU A 47 11.79 1.44 -6.69
N ASP A 48 11.01 0.40 -6.39
CA ASP A 48 10.26 0.24 -5.14
C ASP A 48 11.15 0.46 -3.90
N VAL A 49 12.38 -0.05 -3.90
CA VAL A 49 13.32 0.15 -2.79
C VAL A 49 13.68 1.64 -2.60
N ARG A 50 13.86 2.38 -3.70
CA ARG A 50 14.16 3.82 -3.65
C ARG A 50 12.95 4.61 -3.17
N TRP A 51 11.75 4.23 -3.63
CA TRP A 51 10.51 4.89 -3.23
C TRP A 51 10.23 4.67 -1.74
N ARG A 52 10.34 3.43 -1.22
CA ARG A 52 10.16 3.12 0.21
C ARG A 52 11.14 3.91 1.09
N ARG A 53 12.43 3.92 0.74
CA ARG A 53 13.42 4.71 1.49
C ARG A 53 13.11 6.22 1.46
N ARG A 54 12.53 6.72 0.37
CA ARG A 54 12.07 8.10 0.29
C ARG A 54 10.86 8.31 1.19
N THR A 55 9.90 7.38 1.22
CA THR A 55 8.74 7.39 2.11
C THR A 55 9.17 7.51 3.56
N VAL A 56 10.09 6.67 4.01
CA VAL A 56 10.63 6.71 5.38
C VAL A 56 11.27 8.06 5.70
N ARG A 57 12.12 8.59 4.80
CA ARG A 57 12.73 9.93 5.01
C ARG A 57 11.72 11.06 5.09
N ARG A 58 10.56 10.92 4.41
CA ARG A 58 9.50 11.95 4.41
C ARG A 58 8.64 11.96 5.65
N LEU A 59 8.69 10.91 6.47
CA LEU A 59 8.11 10.94 7.81
C LEU A 59 8.77 12.02 8.68
N ASP A 60 10.09 12.19 8.54
CA ASP A 60 10.85 13.23 9.26
C ASP A 60 10.55 13.20 10.76
N LEU A 61 10.68 12.03 11.37
CA LEU A 61 10.45 11.75 12.78
C LEU A 61 11.77 11.48 13.51
N PRO A 62 11.87 11.81 14.80
CA PRO A 62 13.04 11.49 15.61
C PRO A 62 13.23 9.98 15.77
N ASP A 63 14.48 9.57 16.04
CA ASP A 63 14.80 8.17 16.34
C ASP A 63 13.95 7.64 17.51
N GLY A 64 13.57 6.39 17.41
CA GLY A 64 12.73 5.71 18.41
C GLY A 64 11.23 6.00 18.28
N SER A 65 10.80 6.88 17.36
CA SER A 65 9.37 7.14 17.14
C SER A 65 8.62 5.89 16.74
N VAL A 66 7.42 5.71 17.29
CA VAL A 66 6.53 4.57 16.98
C VAL A 66 5.81 4.83 15.66
N VAL A 67 5.98 3.93 14.69
CA VAL A 67 5.37 4.03 13.36
C VAL A 67 4.52 2.79 13.07
N LEU A 68 3.23 3.00 12.77
CA LEU A 68 2.38 1.94 12.26
C LEU A 68 2.58 1.81 10.74
N ASP A 69 3.00 0.62 10.30
CA ASP A 69 3.06 0.29 8.86
C ASP A 69 1.81 -0.50 8.49
N LEU A 70 0.85 0.17 7.85
CA LEU A 70 -0.47 -0.37 7.53
C LEU A 70 -0.47 -1.07 6.17
N ALA A 71 -1.08 -2.24 6.10
CA ALA A 71 -0.95 -3.17 4.98
C ALA A 71 0.54 -3.45 4.70
N CYS A 72 1.26 -3.84 5.74
CA CYS A 72 2.72 -3.98 5.73
C CYS A 72 3.22 -5.12 4.83
N GLY A 73 2.35 -6.03 4.43
CA GLY A 73 2.68 -7.18 3.60
C GLY A 73 3.80 -8.03 4.22
N THR A 74 4.86 -8.24 3.47
CA THR A 74 6.06 -9.00 3.91
C THR A 74 7.05 -8.18 4.76
N GLY A 75 6.66 -6.96 5.18
CA GLY A 75 7.44 -6.12 6.10
C GLY A 75 8.59 -5.35 5.45
N ASP A 76 8.54 -5.10 4.14
CA ASP A 76 9.59 -4.34 3.45
C ASP A 76 9.74 -2.90 3.97
N LEU A 77 8.64 -2.18 4.23
CA LEU A 77 8.67 -0.85 4.84
C LEU A 77 9.08 -0.92 6.32
N CYS A 78 8.59 -1.90 7.08
CA CYS A 78 9.04 -2.12 8.47
C CYS A 78 10.57 -2.19 8.55
N ARG A 79 11.21 -2.99 7.69
CA ARG A 79 12.69 -3.08 7.65
C ARG A 79 13.37 -1.76 7.29
N ASP A 80 12.77 -0.97 6.40
CA ASP A 80 13.35 0.33 6.04
C ASP A 80 13.15 1.37 7.16
N LEU A 81 12.07 1.28 7.96
CA LEU A 81 11.83 2.06 9.18
C LEU A 81 12.82 1.68 10.29
N GLU A 82 13.02 0.38 10.55
CA GLU A 82 14.04 -0.12 11.52
C GLU A 82 15.45 0.40 11.18
N ARG A 83 15.84 0.37 9.91
CA ARG A 83 17.14 0.90 9.46
C ARG A 83 17.27 2.41 9.62
N ALA A 84 16.17 3.11 9.68
CA ALA A 84 16.11 4.55 9.93
C ALA A 84 16.06 4.90 11.42
N GLY A 85 16.19 3.92 12.33
CA GLY A 85 16.15 4.13 13.77
C GLY A 85 14.75 4.30 14.36
N LEU A 86 13.69 4.02 13.59
CA LEU A 86 12.31 4.11 14.04
C LEU A 86 11.83 2.76 14.62
N ALA A 87 10.75 2.79 15.40
CA ALA A 87 10.13 1.62 16.01
C ALA A 87 8.84 1.23 15.27
N PRO A 88 8.90 0.43 14.20
CA PRO A 88 7.73 0.05 13.44
C PRO A 88 6.91 -1.04 14.13
N ILE A 89 5.59 -0.98 13.90
CA ILE A 89 4.63 -2.05 14.16
C ILE A 89 3.90 -2.30 12.83
N GLY A 90 4.08 -3.49 12.24
CA GLY A 90 3.44 -3.85 10.99
C GLY A 90 2.05 -4.43 11.21
N MET A 91 1.09 -4.03 10.37
CA MET A 91 -0.26 -4.60 10.37
C MET A 91 -0.69 -4.98 8.96
N ASP A 92 -1.28 -6.16 8.82
CA ASP A 92 -1.85 -6.61 7.54
C ASP A 92 -3.11 -7.46 7.74
N LEU A 93 -4.02 -7.39 6.77
CA LEU A 93 -5.24 -8.21 6.74
C LEU A 93 -4.97 -9.62 6.19
N SER A 94 -3.90 -9.82 5.43
CA SER A 94 -3.48 -11.08 4.85
C SER A 94 -2.58 -11.85 5.81
N TRP A 95 -3.07 -12.97 6.32
CA TRP A 95 -2.26 -13.87 7.14
C TRP A 95 -1.06 -14.45 6.36
N GLY A 96 -1.27 -14.75 5.07
CA GLY A 96 -0.20 -15.26 4.20
C GLY A 96 0.96 -14.27 4.05
N MET A 97 0.66 -12.97 3.95
CA MET A 97 1.68 -11.92 3.92
C MET A 97 2.47 -11.84 5.24
N LEU A 98 1.77 -11.84 6.38
CA LEU A 98 2.41 -11.83 7.70
C LEU A 98 3.27 -13.07 7.93
N ALA A 99 2.79 -14.25 7.54
CA ALA A 99 3.54 -15.50 7.64
C ALA A 99 4.80 -15.53 6.76
N ALA A 100 4.79 -14.80 5.63
CA ALA A 100 5.94 -14.65 4.74
C ALA A 100 6.84 -13.45 5.10
N ALA A 101 6.49 -12.68 6.14
CA ALA A 101 7.21 -11.47 6.50
C ALA A 101 8.64 -11.74 6.98
N ARG A 102 9.54 -10.82 6.65
CA ARG A 102 10.98 -10.91 6.93
C ARG A 102 11.45 -9.64 7.66
N THR A 103 10.84 -9.32 8.78
CA THR A 103 11.17 -8.18 9.62
C THR A 103 11.27 -8.62 11.08
N SER A 104 11.98 -7.88 11.92
CA SER A 104 11.99 -8.06 13.38
C SER A 104 10.90 -7.24 14.07
N ALA A 105 10.21 -6.36 13.33
CA ALA A 105 9.10 -5.57 13.86
C ALA A 105 7.97 -6.48 14.39
N PRO A 106 7.30 -6.09 15.47
CA PRO A 106 6.04 -6.71 15.87
C PRO A 106 5.03 -6.67 14.73
N LEU A 107 4.33 -7.78 14.50
CA LEU A 107 3.32 -7.91 13.44
C LEU A 107 1.95 -8.19 14.05
N VAL A 108 0.94 -7.52 13.53
CA VAL A 108 -0.46 -7.63 13.97
C VAL A 108 -1.33 -8.03 12.77
N HIS A 109 -2.12 -9.09 12.92
CA HIS A 109 -3.16 -9.42 11.96
C HIS A 109 -4.39 -8.55 12.25
N GLY A 110 -4.73 -7.64 11.33
CA GLY A 110 -5.80 -6.67 11.55
C GLY A 110 -6.18 -5.90 10.30
N ASP A 111 -7.30 -5.18 10.42
CA ASP A 111 -7.84 -4.33 9.36
C ASP A 111 -7.37 -2.88 9.54
N ALA A 112 -6.80 -2.29 8.50
CA ALA A 112 -6.36 -0.89 8.49
C ALA A 112 -7.52 0.11 8.63
N LEU A 113 -8.77 -0.33 8.46
CA LEU A 113 -9.98 0.47 8.69
C LEU A 113 -10.44 0.43 10.15
N ARG A 114 -9.84 -0.43 10.99
CA ARG A 114 -10.17 -0.60 12.42
C ARG A 114 -8.95 -1.06 13.19
N LEU A 115 -8.10 -0.11 13.56
CA LEU A 115 -6.83 -0.37 14.20
C LEU A 115 -7.01 -0.78 15.68
N PRO A 116 -6.39 -1.89 16.13
CA PRO A 116 -6.46 -2.31 17.53
C PRO A 116 -5.45 -1.53 18.40
N VAL A 117 -5.44 -0.22 18.28
CA VAL A 117 -4.56 0.67 19.04
C VAL A 117 -5.38 1.81 19.67
N PRO A 118 -4.96 2.34 20.82
CA PRO A 118 -5.57 3.52 21.43
C PRO A 118 -5.44 4.76 20.54
N ASP A 119 -6.24 5.79 20.84
CA ASP A 119 -6.12 7.11 20.25
C ASP A 119 -4.73 7.70 20.53
N GLY A 120 -4.11 8.30 19.54
CA GLY A 120 -2.81 8.95 19.69
C GLY A 120 -1.64 8.01 20.00
N ALA A 121 -1.75 6.71 19.73
CA ALA A 121 -0.75 5.70 20.05
C ALA A 121 0.53 5.79 19.19
N ALA A 122 0.50 6.45 18.04
CA ALA A 122 1.60 6.47 17.10
C ALA A 122 2.10 7.89 16.78
N ASP A 123 3.41 7.98 16.52
CA ASP A 123 4.07 9.19 16.03
C ASP A 123 3.95 9.32 14.51
N GLY A 124 3.88 8.18 13.82
CA GLY A 124 3.78 8.14 12.36
C GLY A 124 2.99 6.96 11.83
N VAL A 125 2.53 7.10 10.59
CA VAL A 125 1.90 6.02 9.83
C VAL A 125 2.52 5.95 8.45
N THR A 126 2.87 4.72 8.03
CA THR A 126 3.20 4.40 6.63
C THR A 126 2.16 3.45 6.05
N CYS A 127 2.02 3.50 4.73
CA CYS A 127 1.24 2.53 3.96
C CYS A 127 1.85 2.46 2.55
N GLY A 128 2.14 1.27 2.06
CA GLY A 128 2.78 1.10 0.76
C GLY A 128 1.92 0.30 -0.22
N PHE A 129 1.47 0.93 -1.33
CA PHE A 129 0.77 0.27 -2.44
C PHE A 129 -0.56 -0.40 -2.07
N ALA A 130 -1.26 0.13 -1.06
CA ALA A 130 -2.48 -0.47 -0.55
C ALA A 130 -3.74 0.40 -0.66
N LEU A 131 -3.63 1.73 -0.82
CA LEU A 131 -4.81 2.61 -0.84
C LEU A 131 -5.89 2.15 -1.83
N ARG A 132 -5.48 1.77 -3.04
CA ARG A 132 -6.40 1.28 -4.08
C ARG A 132 -7.10 -0.03 -3.72
N ASN A 133 -6.57 -0.78 -2.76
CA ASN A 133 -7.10 -2.06 -2.31
C ASN A 133 -8.06 -1.92 -1.11
N LEU A 134 -8.07 -0.78 -0.44
CA LEU A 134 -8.97 -0.50 0.67
C LEU A 134 -10.41 -0.38 0.20
N THR A 135 -11.35 -0.69 1.08
CA THR A 135 -12.79 -0.59 0.80
C THR A 135 -13.35 0.82 0.98
N GLY A 136 -12.62 1.71 1.66
CA GLY A 136 -12.96 3.11 1.83
C GLY A 136 -11.75 3.95 2.25
N LEU A 137 -11.54 5.08 1.59
CA LEU A 137 -10.44 6.00 1.92
C LEU A 137 -10.81 6.93 3.08
N GLU A 138 -12.05 7.42 3.14
CA GLU A 138 -12.52 8.27 4.23
C GLU A 138 -12.41 7.55 5.60
N PRO A 139 -12.96 6.32 5.79
CA PRO A 139 -12.80 5.60 7.06
C PRO A 139 -11.33 5.26 7.35
N PHE A 140 -10.52 4.97 6.33
CA PHE A 140 -9.09 4.73 6.51
C PHE A 140 -8.39 5.97 7.08
N PHE A 141 -8.54 7.14 6.46
CA PHE A 141 -7.87 8.35 6.94
C PHE A 141 -8.42 8.83 8.29
N ALA A 142 -9.71 8.63 8.57
CA ALA A 142 -10.29 8.91 9.89
C ALA A 142 -9.65 8.03 10.99
N GLU A 143 -9.47 6.75 10.70
CA GLU A 143 -8.84 5.80 11.64
C GLU A 143 -7.35 6.07 11.82
N VAL A 144 -6.64 6.41 10.76
CA VAL A 144 -5.24 6.86 10.81
C VAL A 144 -5.11 8.13 11.66
N ALA A 145 -6.02 9.11 11.47
CA ALA A 145 -6.03 10.34 12.26
C ALA A 145 -6.29 10.07 13.75
N ARG A 146 -7.16 9.10 14.09
CA ARG A 146 -7.43 8.68 15.47
C ARG A 146 -6.18 8.06 16.12
N ALA A 147 -5.50 7.18 15.39
CA ALA A 147 -4.33 6.46 15.89
C ALA A 147 -3.08 7.33 16.06
N LEU A 148 -2.99 8.44 15.32
CA LEU A 148 -1.88 9.38 15.41
C LEU A 148 -2.09 10.39 16.52
N ARG A 149 -1.03 10.71 17.27
CA ARG A 149 -1.00 11.86 18.17
C ARG A 149 -1.07 13.18 17.37
N PRO A 150 -1.52 14.29 17.97
CA PRO A 150 -1.38 15.62 17.36
C PRO A 150 0.08 15.88 16.94
N GLY A 151 0.29 16.41 15.75
CA GLY A 151 1.60 16.57 15.15
C GLY A 151 2.22 15.30 14.58
N GLY A 152 1.57 14.13 14.69
CA GLY A 152 1.99 12.88 14.07
C GLY A 152 1.93 12.96 12.55
N ARG A 153 2.72 12.15 11.86
CA ARG A 153 2.95 12.28 10.41
C ARG A 153 2.53 11.05 9.63
N ILE A 154 2.03 11.27 8.43
CA ILE A 154 1.80 10.18 7.46
C ILE A 154 2.76 10.29 6.29
N ALA A 155 3.18 9.13 5.77
CA ALA A 155 3.88 9.01 4.50
C ALA A 155 3.36 7.76 3.77
N ILE A 156 2.60 7.96 2.72
CA ILE A 156 1.88 6.90 2.01
C ILE A 156 2.39 6.82 0.59
N LEU A 157 2.90 5.65 0.22
CA LEU A 157 3.40 5.35 -1.11
C LEU A 157 2.35 4.60 -1.92
N GLU A 158 2.01 5.09 -3.11
CA GLU A 158 1.04 4.43 -3.98
C GLU A 158 1.44 4.54 -5.45
N VAL A 159 0.90 3.67 -6.29
CA VAL A 159 1.03 3.80 -7.74
C VAL A 159 0.37 5.10 -8.23
N ASP A 160 0.85 5.60 -9.36
CA ASP A 160 0.27 6.77 -10.02
C ASP A 160 0.35 6.59 -11.54
N SER A 161 -0.24 7.49 -12.28
CA SER A 161 -0.17 7.52 -13.73
C SER A 161 0.67 8.70 -14.20
N PRO A 162 1.68 8.48 -15.06
CA PRO A 162 2.50 9.56 -15.59
C PRO A 162 1.64 10.65 -16.25
N SER A 163 1.95 11.91 -15.95
CA SER A 163 1.29 13.08 -16.59
C SER A 163 1.77 13.28 -18.03
N ASN A 164 3.01 12.92 -18.34
CA ASN A 164 3.56 12.99 -19.69
C ASN A 164 2.90 11.92 -20.59
N PRO A 165 2.30 12.28 -21.75
CA PRO A 165 1.59 11.35 -22.62
C PRO A 165 2.45 10.19 -23.13
N LEU A 166 3.74 10.42 -23.47
CA LEU A 166 4.66 9.40 -23.94
C LEU A 166 5.00 8.40 -22.84
N LEU A 167 5.30 8.90 -21.63
CA LEU A 167 5.54 8.05 -20.47
C LEU A 167 4.29 7.25 -20.11
N ARG A 168 3.11 7.85 -20.20
CA ARG A 168 1.83 7.19 -19.94
C ARG A 168 1.55 6.06 -20.93
N LEU A 169 1.85 6.27 -22.22
CA LEU A 169 1.72 5.22 -23.24
C LEU A 169 2.66 4.03 -22.93
N GLY A 170 3.93 4.31 -22.67
CA GLY A 170 4.92 3.27 -22.31
C GLY A 170 4.57 2.54 -21.01
N HIS A 171 4.14 3.29 -20.00
CA HIS A 171 3.66 2.75 -18.72
C HIS A 171 2.42 1.86 -18.92
N GLY A 172 1.43 2.32 -19.71
CA GLY A 172 0.23 1.53 -20.02
C GLY A 172 0.56 0.22 -20.74
N LEU A 173 1.48 0.25 -21.70
CA LEU A 173 1.94 -0.96 -22.39
C LEU A 173 2.68 -1.91 -21.45
N TYR A 174 3.56 -1.39 -20.60
CA TYR A 174 4.31 -2.17 -19.62
C TYR A 174 3.37 -2.83 -18.60
N PHE A 175 2.52 -2.05 -17.95
CA PHE A 175 1.58 -2.56 -16.94
C PHE A 175 0.46 -3.43 -17.54
N GLY A 176 0.04 -3.14 -18.78
CA GLY A 176 -1.04 -3.90 -19.43
C GLY A 176 -0.60 -5.24 -20.03
N ARG A 177 0.68 -5.40 -20.39
CA ARG A 177 1.17 -6.60 -21.07
C ARG A 177 2.35 -7.28 -20.37
N VAL A 178 3.38 -6.50 -19.99
CA VAL A 178 4.62 -7.07 -19.44
C VAL A 178 4.41 -7.55 -18.00
N VAL A 179 3.75 -6.76 -17.16
CA VAL A 179 3.48 -7.11 -15.76
C VAL A 179 2.64 -8.39 -15.63
N PRO A 180 1.49 -8.56 -16.34
CA PRO A 180 0.73 -9.80 -16.30
C PRO A 180 1.49 -11.01 -16.87
N PHE A 181 2.35 -10.81 -17.86
CA PHE A 181 3.17 -11.87 -18.42
C PHE A 181 4.22 -12.36 -17.40
N ILE A 182 5.00 -11.44 -16.83
CA ILE A 182 6.02 -11.77 -15.81
C ILE A 182 5.35 -12.36 -14.56
N GLY A 183 4.26 -11.74 -14.08
CA GLY A 183 3.51 -12.23 -12.92
C GLY A 183 2.94 -13.62 -13.13
N GLY A 184 2.38 -13.89 -14.31
CA GLY A 184 1.84 -15.20 -14.66
C GLY A 184 2.90 -16.30 -14.83
N LEU A 185 4.15 -15.92 -15.14
CA LEU A 185 5.26 -16.87 -15.24
C LEU A 185 5.86 -17.19 -13.86
N LEU A 186 5.92 -16.21 -12.97
CA LEU A 186 6.63 -16.31 -11.69
C LEU A 186 5.69 -16.60 -10.50
N SER A 187 4.39 -16.33 -10.62
CA SER A 187 3.43 -16.45 -9.52
C SER A 187 2.02 -16.78 -10.05
N ASP A 188 1.01 -15.96 -9.69
CA ASP A 188 -0.39 -16.13 -10.07
C ASP A 188 -0.79 -15.14 -11.17
N ARG A 189 -1.23 -15.64 -12.33
CA ARG A 189 -1.56 -14.83 -13.50
C ARG A 189 -2.72 -13.86 -13.24
N ASP A 190 -3.71 -14.26 -12.48
CA ASP A 190 -4.93 -13.50 -12.27
C ASP A 190 -4.70 -12.38 -11.24
N ALA A 191 -3.90 -12.63 -10.20
CA ALA A 191 -3.45 -11.60 -9.28
C ALA A 191 -2.72 -10.45 -10.01
N TYR A 192 -1.86 -10.78 -10.96
CA TYR A 192 -1.12 -9.75 -11.71
C TYR A 192 -1.93 -9.09 -12.84
N ARG A 193 -3.08 -9.65 -13.22
CA ARG A 193 -4.08 -8.96 -14.05
C ARG A 193 -4.93 -7.98 -13.25
N TYR A 194 -5.15 -8.24 -11.97
CA TYR A 194 -5.84 -7.33 -11.08
C TYR A 194 -5.07 -6.02 -10.87
N LEU A 195 -3.74 -6.07 -10.73
CA LEU A 195 -2.91 -4.92 -10.38
C LEU A 195 -3.12 -3.70 -11.31
N PRO A 196 -3.05 -3.81 -12.66
CA PRO A 196 -3.30 -2.67 -13.53
C PRO A 196 -4.72 -2.13 -13.41
N ARG A 197 -5.72 -3.01 -13.21
CA ARG A 197 -7.13 -2.63 -13.10
C ARG A 197 -7.43 -1.91 -11.79
N SER A 198 -6.78 -2.32 -10.69
CA SER A 198 -7.01 -1.73 -9.37
C SER A 198 -6.64 -0.25 -9.27
N VAL A 199 -5.81 0.27 -10.18
CA VAL A 199 -5.49 1.71 -10.25
C VAL A 199 -6.74 2.56 -10.47
N ALA A 200 -7.78 2.01 -11.13
CA ALA A 200 -9.06 2.70 -11.34
C ALA A 200 -9.84 2.98 -10.04
N TYR A 201 -9.50 2.32 -8.92
CA TYR A 201 -10.10 2.64 -7.62
C TYR A 201 -9.54 3.92 -6.98
N LEU A 202 -8.40 4.42 -7.45
CA LEU A 202 -7.85 5.66 -6.90
C LEU A 202 -8.66 6.86 -7.42
N PRO A 203 -9.10 7.75 -6.52
CA PRO A 203 -9.78 8.98 -6.92
C PRO A 203 -8.81 9.94 -7.63
N SER A 204 -9.34 11.03 -8.16
CA SER A 204 -8.52 12.10 -8.70
C SER A 204 -7.53 12.64 -7.63
N GLU A 205 -6.41 13.22 -8.06
CA GLU A 205 -5.46 13.85 -7.13
C GLU A 205 -6.14 14.85 -6.20
N LYS A 206 -7.02 15.69 -6.76
CA LYS A 206 -7.77 16.70 -6.00
C LYS A 206 -8.63 16.05 -4.91
N ASP A 207 -9.38 15.02 -5.26
CA ASP A 207 -10.30 14.37 -4.32
C ASP A 207 -9.53 13.59 -3.25
N LEU A 208 -8.42 12.92 -3.62
CA LEU A 208 -7.56 12.22 -2.67
C LEU A 208 -6.96 13.17 -1.63
N LEU A 209 -6.41 14.31 -2.06
CA LEU A 209 -5.86 15.31 -1.14
C LEU A 209 -6.96 15.95 -0.26
N ALA A 210 -8.15 16.18 -0.82
CA ALA A 210 -9.30 16.67 -0.07
C ALA A 210 -9.77 15.67 1.00
N THR A 211 -9.80 14.36 0.68
CA THR A 211 -10.14 13.30 1.63
C THR A 211 -9.16 13.28 2.80
N ILE A 212 -7.85 13.40 2.54
CA ILE A 212 -6.84 13.47 3.60
C ILE A 212 -7.06 14.71 4.49
N ALA A 213 -7.24 15.89 3.88
CA ALA A 213 -7.46 17.13 4.63
C ALA A 213 -8.73 17.07 5.49
N SER A 214 -9.82 16.51 4.95
CA SER A 214 -11.11 16.36 5.65
C SER A 214 -11.04 15.44 6.87
N ALA A 215 -10.06 14.52 6.90
CA ALA A 215 -9.82 13.64 8.05
C ALA A 215 -9.02 14.33 9.18
N GLY A 216 -8.73 15.63 9.09
CA GLY A 216 -8.04 16.41 10.12
C GLY A 216 -6.52 16.42 9.94
N PHE A 217 -6.05 16.33 8.70
CA PHE A 217 -4.64 16.52 8.37
C PHE A 217 -4.38 17.89 7.76
N VAL A 218 -3.23 18.45 8.07
CA VAL A 218 -2.69 19.70 7.51
C VAL A 218 -1.41 19.42 6.73
N ASP A 219 -0.88 20.40 5.99
CA ASP A 219 0.32 20.29 5.16
C ASP A 219 0.26 19.10 4.17
N VAL A 220 -0.93 18.84 3.65
CA VAL A 220 -1.18 17.73 2.73
C VAL A 220 -0.43 17.98 1.42
N ALA A 221 0.51 17.10 1.09
CA ALA A 221 1.34 17.23 -0.09
C ALA A 221 1.41 15.91 -0.87
N LYS A 222 1.50 16.05 -2.20
CA LYS A 222 1.76 14.94 -3.13
C LYS A 222 3.07 15.18 -3.87
N GLU A 223 3.92 14.17 -3.88
CA GLU A 223 5.17 14.16 -4.62
C GLU A 223 5.16 13.02 -5.65
N ARG A 224 5.50 13.32 -6.90
CA ARG A 224 5.60 12.30 -7.96
C ARG A 224 6.97 11.63 -7.93
N CYS A 225 6.98 10.31 -7.97
CA CYS A 225 8.18 9.48 -8.04
C CYS A 225 8.36 8.93 -9.47
N SER A 226 9.61 8.93 -9.95
CA SER A 226 9.99 8.32 -11.24
C SER A 226 9.11 8.76 -12.42
N GLY A 227 8.91 10.07 -12.58
CA GLY A 227 8.10 10.61 -13.67
C GLY A 227 6.58 10.40 -13.53
N GLY A 228 6.10 10.04 -12.33
CA GLY A 228 4.69 9.83 -12.04
C GLY A 228 4.24 8.37 -12.11
N VAL A 229 5.16 7.41 -12.08
CA VAL A 229 4.83 5.96 -11.97
C VAL A 229 4.34 5.62 -10.56
N ALA A 230 4.84 6.34 -9.56
CA ALA A 230 4.39 6.26 -8.19
C ALA A 230 4.23 7.67 -7.61
N GLN A 231 3.47 7.76 -6.54
CA GLN A 231 3.22 8.97 -5.76
C GLN A 231 3.52 8.74 -4.29
N LEU A 232 3.98 9.78 -3.64
CA LEU A 232 4.16 9.82 -2.19
C LEU A 232 3.30 10.94 -1.63
N LEU A 233 2.39 10.57 -0.74
CA LEU A 233 1.48 11.46 -0.04
C LEU A 233 2.03 11.68 1.37
N THR A 234 2.12 12.92 1.80
CA THR A 234 2.54 13.27 3.17
C THR A 234 1.57 14.26 3.77
N ALA A 235 1.36 14.18 5.07
CA ALA A 235 0.58 15.15 5.82
C ALA A 235 0.91 15.08 7.31
N THR A 236 0.47 16.07 8.07
CA THR A 236 0.62 16.18 9.52
C THR A 236 -0.76 16.14 10.17
N ARG A 237 -0.92 15.37 11.24
CA ARG A 237 -2.15 15.37 12.06
C ARG A 237 -2.29 16.71 12.78
N ALA A 238 -3.41 17.43 12.58
CA ALA A 238 -3.69 18.69 13.25
C ALA A 238 -3.82 18.55 14.76
#